data_6d739bac989fcb514e96920665178203
#
_entry.id   6d739bac989fcb514e96920665178203
#
_cell.length_a   1.000
_cell.length_b   1.000
_cell.length_c   1.000
_cell.angle_alpha   90.00
_cell.angle_beta   90.00
_cell.angle_gamma   90.00
#
_symmetry.space_group_name_H-M   'P 1'
#
loop_
_entity.id
_entity.type
_entity.pdbx_description
1 polymer ?
#
loop_
_entity_poly.entity_id
_entity_poly.type
_entity_poly.pdbx_seq_one_letter_code
_entity_poly.pdbx_strand_id
1 'polypeptide(L)'
;MPARKHTQWMQEPSIEYVDSRIYSDQNIFDKEQEKIFAKCWIPLCHESELENHLDFRNSSIAGSKVVILRDKKKIVAFEHNFQSMPPSGNLENDGGYAHWNCPELPCEVKFGGMVWVTLNLEPPQDVEGWAAGAFDVIRSALDTEPLEVFHYHKAIIDSNYKLWHDTNSEFYHDYMHYFNRVTGFNDEYFARKCTGFDNGHVNVGS
;
A
#
# COMPACT_ATOMS: atom_id res chain seq x y z
N MET A 1 21.28 -1.01 -29.84
CA MET A 1 19.89 -1.44 -30.12
C MET A 1 18.97 -0.25 -29.87
N PRO A 2 17.98 0.05 -30.72
CA PRO A 2 17.05 1.12 -30.44
C PRO A 2 16.28 0.76 -29.17
N ALA A 3 16.17 1.73 -28.25
CA ALA A 3 15.41 1.55 -27.02
C ALA A 3 13.96 1.22 -27.39
N ARG A 4 13.49 0.02 -27.04
CA ARG A 4 12.08 -0.33 -27.18
C ARG A 4 11.27 0.62 -26.29
N LYS A 5 10.16 1.13 -26.81
CA LYS A 5 9.25 1.94 -25.99
C LYS A 5 8.73 1.08 -24.85
N HIS A 6 8.73 1.61 -23.65
CA HIS A 6 8.36 0.92 -22.40
C HIS A 6 7.03 0.13 -22.45
N THR A 7 6.08 0.56 -23.28
CA THR A 7 4.77 -0.11 -23.44
C THR A 7 4.77 -1.23 -24.47
N GLN A 8 5.84 -1.42 -25.24
CA GLN A 8 5.84 -2.34 -26.36
C GLN A 8 6.00 -3.81 -25.90
N TRP A 9 6.76 -4.05 -24.84
CA TRP A 9 6.97 -5.38 -24.29
C TRP A 9 5.77 -5.89 -23.47
N MET A 10 4.95 -4.99 -22.91
CA MET A 10 3.72 -5.36 -22.18
C MET A 10 2.63 -5.95 -23.11
N GLN A 11 2.74 -5.80 -24.42
CA GLN A 11 1.77 -6.27 -25.40
C GLN A 11 2.18 -7.58 -26.08
N GLU A 12 3.39 -8.07 -25.83
CA GLU A 12 3.88 -9.31 -26.43
C GLU A 12 3.54 -10.51 -25.53
N PRO A 13 2.87 -11.54 -26.03
CA PRO A 13 2.41 -12.68 -25.23
C PRO A 13 3.53 -13.63 -24.76
N SER A 14 4.78 -13.39 -25.15
CA SER A 14 5.95 -14.18 -24.73
C SER A 14 7.11 -13.28 -24.41
N ILE A 15 7.13 -12.69 -23.20
CA ILE A 15 8.26 -11.89 -22.74
C ILE A 15 9.26 -12.83 -22.08
N GLU A 16 10.31 -13.15 -22.78
CA GLU A 16 11.46 -13.87 -22.24
C GLU A 16 12.47 -12.93 -21.55
N TYR A 17 12.25 -11.62 -21.65
CA TYR A 17 13.20 -10.62 -21.17
C TYR A 17 12.52 -9.35 -20.66
N VAL A 18 12.85 -8.96 -19.44
CA VAL A 18 12.44 -7.70 -18.82
C VAL A 18 13.61 -6.72 -18.84
N ASP A 19 13.40 -5.51 -19.32
CA ASP A 19 14.42 -4.47 -19.31
C ASP A 19 14.74 -4.03 -17.88
N SER A 20 15.98 -4.27 -17.44
CA SER A 20 16.43 -3.97 -16.08
C SER A 20 16.29 -2.50 -15.67
N ARG A 21 16.12 -1.59 -16.63
CA ARG A 21 15.85 -0.18 -16.36
C ARG A 21 14.56 0.06 -15.56
N ILE A 22 13.61 -0.87 -15.60
CA ILE A 22 12.40 -0.76 -14.74
C ILE A 22 12.73 -0.70 -13.24
N TYR A 23 13.89 -1.22 -12.83
CA TYR A 23 14.34 -1.23 -11.44
C TYR A 23 15.31 -0.09 -11.10
N SER A 24 15.93 0.54 -12.10
CA SER A 24 17.04 1.48 -11.87
C SER A 24 16.88 2.85 -12.52
N ASP A 25 15.94 3.04 -13.45
CA ASP A 25 15.73 4.32 -14.12
C ASP A 25 14.82 5.24 -13.29
N GLN A 26 15.36 6.38 -12.85
CA GLN A 26 14.62 7.36 -12.05
C GLN A 26 13.40 7.92 -12.79
N ASN A 27 13.46 8.11 -14.11
CA ASN A 27 12.32 8.63 -14.87
C ASN A 27 11.15 7.63 -14.90
N ILE A 28 11.45 6.34 -14.85
CA ILE A 28 10.42 5.30 -14.74
C ILE A 28 9.78 5.38 -13.35
N PHE A 29 10.60 5.43 -12.31
CA PHE A 29 10.12 5.56 -10.92
C PHE A 29 9.25 6.81 -10.72
N ASP A 30 9.67 7.96 -11.25
CA ASP A 30 8.90 9.21 -11.13
C ASP A 30 7.52 9.10 -11.80
N LYS A 31 7.45 8.43 -12.96
CA LYS A 31 6.18 8.14 -13.63
C LYS A 31 5.30 7.16 -12.85
N GLU A 32 5.89 6.20 -12.16
CA GLU A 32 5.15 5.29 -11.28
C GLU A 32 4.55 6.03 -10.08
N GLN A 33 5.31 6.95 -9.48
CA GLN A 33 4.78 7.80 -8.42
C GLN A 33 3.55 8.59 -8.89
N GLU A 34 3.64 9.23 -10.07
CA GLU A 34 2.55 10.04 -10.64
C GLU A 34 1.35 9.21 -11.11
N LYS A 35 1.61 8.10 -11.81
CA LYS A 35 0.57 7.38 -12.58
C LYS A 35 0.00 6.18 -11.84
N ILE A 36 0.72 5.65 -10.87
CA ILE A 36 0.30 4.49 -10.08
C ILE A 36 0.03 4.93 -8.65
N PHE A 37 1.07 5.24 -7.87
CA PHE A 37 0.92 5.48 -6.43
C PHE A 37 0.02 6.66 -6.09
N ALA A 38 0.05 7.75 -6.89
CA ALA A 38 -0.86 8.88 -6.71
C ALA A 38 -2.32 8.57 -7.08
N LYS A 39 -2.60 7.43 -7.71
CA LYS A 39 -3.95 7.04 -8.17
C LYS A 39 -4.54 5.85 -7.43
N CYS A 40 -3.69 5.06 -6.78
CA CYS A 40 -4.11 3.88 -6.04
C CYS A 40 -4.64 4.23 -4.64
N TRP A 41 -5.44 3.35 -4.08
CA TRP A 41 -5.73 3.34 -2.66
C TRP A 41 -4.55 2.74 -1.89
N ILE A 42 -4.04 3.45 -0.89
CA ILE A 42 -2.86 3.06 -0.11
C ILE A 42 -3.25 2.95 1.36
N PRO A 43 -2.99 1.82 2.04
CA PRO A 43 -3.20 1.69 3.47
C PRO A 43 -2.09 2.46 4.21
N LEU A 44 -2.45 3.39 5.08
CA LEU A 44 -1.49 4.28 5.73
C LEU A 44 -1.34 4.05 7.23
N CYS A 45 -2.41 3.65 7.91
CA CYS A 45 -2.42 3.33 9.33
C CYS A 45 -3.61 2.44 9.65
N HIS A 46 -3.75 2.05 10.91
CA HIS A 46 -4.91 1.37 11.42
C HIS A 46 -5.74 2.33 12.29
N GLU A 47 -7.07 2.18 12.30
CA GLU A 47 -7.94 3.08 13.06
C GLU A 47 -7.70 3.06 14.58
N SER A 48 -7.18 1.95 15.13
CA SER A 48 -6.80 1.86 16.55
C SER A 48 -5.60 2.75 16.92
N GLU A 49 -4.89 3.28 15.94
CA GLU A 49 -3.81 4.25 16.17
C GLU A 49 -4.33 5.69 16.37
N LEU A 50 -5.63 5.88 16.19
CA LEU A 50 -6.34 7.17 16.26
C LEU A 50 -7.54 7.02 17.19
N GLU A 51 -7.31 6.81 18.49
CA GLU A 51 -8.36 6.47 19.45
C GLU A 51 -9.24 7.67 19.80
N ASN A 52 -8.64 8.84 19.96
CA ASN A 52 -9.31 10.03 20.47
C ASN A 52 -9.59 11.04 19.37
N HIS A 53 -10.56 11.91 19.61
CA HIS A 53 -10.79 13.05 18.75
C HIS A 53 -9.52 13.89 18.60
N LEU A 54 -9.17 14.27 17.37
CA LEU A 54 -7.97 15.01 16.97
C LEU A 54 -6.64 14.25 17.11
N ASP A 55 -6.67 12.94 17.43
CA ASP A 55 -5.49 12.12 17.24
C ASP A 55 -5.14 12.07 15.75
N PHE A 56 -3.84 12.18 15.43
CA PHE A 56 -3.36 12.19 14.06
C PHE A 56 -2.13 11.31 13.85
N ARG A 57 -1.97 10.90 12.60
CA ARG A 57 -0.77 10.23 12.07
C ARG A 57 -0.31 10.93 10.80
N ASN A 58 0.99 11.12 10.69
CA ASN A 58 1.63 11.60 9.46
C ASN A 58 2.11 10.42 8.63
N SER A 59 1.89 10.51 7.34
CA SER A 59 2.33 9.54 6.35
C SER A 59 2.69 10.24 5.03
N SER A 60 2.93 9.46 3.99
CA SER A 60 3.18 10.00 2.65
C SER A 60 2.70 9.04 1.57
N ILE A 61 2.23 9.60 0.45
CA ILE A 61 1.88 8.89 -0.78
C ILE A 61 2.58 9.60 -1.93
N ALA A 62 3.33 8.87 -2.75
CA ALA A 62 3.97 9.41 -3.95
C ALA A 62 4.74 10.73 -3.71
N GLY A 63 5.39 10.86 -2.55
CA GLY A 63 6.12 12.07 -2.15
C GLY A 63 5.27 13.17 -1.52
N SER A 64 3.94 13.16 -1.68
CA SER A 64 3.03 14.07 -0.97
C SER A 64 2.88 13.66 0.48
N LYS A 65 2.90 14.64 1.38
CA LYS A 65 2.65 14.42 2.80
C LYS A 65 1.16 14.34 3.07
N VAL A 66 0.76 13.35 3.84
CA VAL A 66 -0.64 13.09 4.20
C VAL A 66 -0.76 13.05 5.71
N VAL A 67 -1.72 13.79 6.23
CA VAL A 67 -2.13 13.73 7.63
C VAL A 67 -3.46 13.00 7.72
N ILE A 68 -3.52 11.97 8.54
CA ILE A 68 -4.74 11.22 8.83
C ILE A 68 -5.12 11.57 10.27
N LEU A 69 -6.36 11.91 10.52
CA LEU A 69 -6.82 12.25 11.86
C LEU A 69 -8.23 11.74 12.14
N ARG A 70 -8.54 11.57 13.43
CA ARG A 70 -9.90 11.25 13.87
C ARG A 70 -10.69 12.52 14.15
N ASP A 71 -11.74 12.74 13.38
CA ASP A 71 -12.74 13.75 13.68
C ASP A 71 -14.00 13.10 14.29
N LYS A 72 -14.06 13.07 15.61
CA LYS A 72 -15.14 12.40 16.37
C LYS A 72 -15.27 10.92 15.95
N LYS A 73 -16.31 10.60 15.16
CA LYS A 73 -16.58 9.23 14.68
C LYS A 73 -16.00 8.92 13.31
N LYS A 74 -15.45 9.93 12.63
CA LYS A 74 -14.87 9.77 11.29
C LYS A 74 -13.36 9.76 11.36
N ILE A 75 -12.74 9.11 10.40
CA ILE A 75 -11.34 9.33 10.05
C ILE A 75 -11.32 10.10 8.74
N VAL A 76 -10.52 11.16 8.71
CA VAL A 76 -10.34 12.04 7.55
C VAL A 76 -8.86 12.17 7.23
N ALA A 77 -8.54 12.44 5.98
CA ALA A 77 -7.17 12.62 5.54
C ALA A 77 -7.03 13.91 4.74
N PHE A 78 -5.87 14.53 4.83
CA PHE A 78 -5.57 15.79 4.14
C PHE A 78 -4.17 15.71 3.51
N GLU A 79 -4.03 16.28 2.31
CA GLU A 79 -2.72 16.57 1.78
C GLU A 79 -2.19 17.84 2.45
N HIS A 80 -1.20 17.68 3.32
CA HIS A 80 -0.70 18.81 4.10
C HIS A 80 0.83 18.80 4.25
N ASN A 81 1.45 19.91 3.88
CA ASN A 81 2.90 20.07 3.92
C ASN A 81 3.38 20.71 5.23
N PHE A 82 3.10 20.10 6.36
CA PHE A 82 3.71 20.52 7.62
C PHE A 82 5.18 20.10 7.69
N GLN A 83 6.10 21.04 7.66
CA GLN A 83 7.54 20.73 7.74
C GLN A 83 8.00 20.26 9.12
N SER A 84 7.24 20.53 10.17
CA SER A 84 7.66 20.31 11.57
C SER A 84 6.69 19.46 12.41
N MET A 85 5.69 18.85 11.80
CA MET A 85 4.71 18.04 12.53
C MET A 85 5.32 16.69 12.95
N PRO A 86 5.15 16.24 14.20
CA PRO A 86 5.62 14.93 14.63
C PRO A 86 4.90 13.80 13.89
N PRO A 87 5.43 12.56 13.92
CA PRO A 87 4.82 11.41 13.21
C PRO A 87 3.38 11.11 13.64
N SER A 88 3.05 11.40 14.89
CA SER A 88 1.71 11.25 15.48
C SER A 88 1.53 12.17 16.67
N GLY A 89 0.32 12.39 17.10
CA GLY A 89 -0.01 13.21 18.25
C GLY A 89 -1.50 13.52 18.33
N ASN A 90 -1.82 14.58 19.07
CA ASN A 90 -3.18 15.09 19.21
C ASN A 90 -3.19 16.61 19.00
N LEU A 91 -4.16 17.11 18.25
CA LEU A 91 -4.27 18.53 17.86
C LEU A 91 -5.16 19.36 18.78
N GLU A 92 -5.64 18.83 19.89
CA GLU A 92 -6.57 19.56 20.78
C GLU A 92 -5.98 20.88 21.26
N ASN A 93 -4.70 20.88 21.62
CA ASN A 93 -3.98 22.08 22.08
C ASN A 93 -3.54 23.01 20.95
N ASP A 94 -3.59 22.56 19.69
CA ASP A 94 -3.17 23.32 18.51
C ASP A 94 -4.35 23.96 17.77
N GLY A 95 -5.56 23.94 18.38
CA GLY A 95 -6.77 24.52 17.80
C GLY A 95 -7.42 23.65 16.73
N GLY A 96 -7.05 22.36 16.64
CA GLY A 96 -7.58 21.41 15.66
C GLY A 96 -7.13 21.71 14.23
N TYR A 97 -7.89 21.25 13.27
CA TYR A 97 -7.56 21.32 11.83
C TYR A 97 -8.51 22.21 10.99
N ALA A 98 -9.54 22.79 11.58
CA ALA A 98 -10.54 23.58 10.86
C ALA A 98 -9.97 24.80 10.11
N HIS A 99 -8.78 25.25 10.50
CA HIS A 99 -8.08 26.37 9.85
C HIS A 99 -7.14 25.91 8.69
N TRP A 100 -7.03 24.62 8.47
CA TRP A 100 -6.21 24.10 7.38
C TRP A 100 -6.85 24.38 6.03
N ASN A 101 -6.14 25.08 5.18
CA ASN A 101 -6.59 25.36 3.81
C ASN A 101 -5.92 24.35 2.85
N CYS A 102 -6.26 23.07 3.02
CA CYS A 102 -5.73 21.98 2.22
C CYS A 102 -6.88 21.05 1.78
N PRO A 103 -6.74 20.35 0.66
CA PRO A 103 -7.77 19.45 0.17
C PRO A 103 -7.93 18.26 1.12
N GLU A 104 -9.19 17.92 1.43
CA GLU A 104 -9.52 16.65 2.04
C GLU A 104 -9.41 15.55 0.98
N LEU A 105 -8.72 14.47 1.35
CA LEU A 105 -8.49 13.33 0.48
C LEU A 105 -9.56 12.25 0.69
N PRO A 106 -9.94 11.50 -0.35
CA PRO A 106 -10.76 10.31 -0.18
C PRO A 106 -10.09 9.34 0.79
N CYS A 107 -10.85 8.96 1.83
CA CYS A 107 -10.38 8.16 2.95
C CYS A 107 -11.46 7.17 3.37
N GLU A 108 -11.11 5.89 3.48
CA GLU A 108 -12.01 4.81 3.89
C GLU A 108 -11.35 3.92 4.94
N VAL A 109 -12.15 3.40 5.87
CA VAL A 109 -11.72 2.38 6.82
C VAL A 109 -12.32 1.05 6.39
N LYS A 110 -11.48 0.09 6.05
CA LYS A 110 -11.88 -1.21 5.49
C LYS A 110 -10.92 -2.32 5.93
N PHE A 111 -11.34 -3.54 5.75
CA PHE A 111 -10.52 -4.74 5.93
C PHE A 111 -9.81 -4.78 7.30
N GLY A 112 -10.62 -4.91 8.35
CA GLY A 112 -10.14 -5.06 9.72
C GLY A 112 -9.61 -3.75 10.33
N GLY A 113 -10.12 -2.59 9.92
CA GLY A 113 -9.75 -1.29 10.51
C GLY A 113 -8.58 -0.57 9.83
N MET A 114 -8.11 -1.06 8.68
CA MET A 114 -7.10 -0.35 7.89
C MET A 114 -7.65 0.94 7.28
N VAL A 115 -6.91 2.01 7.43
CA VAL A 115 -7.24 3.33 6.87
C VAL A 115 -6.58 3.48 5.51
N TRP A 116 -7.41 3.56 4.48
CA TRP A 116 -7.02 3.67 3.07
C TRP A 116 -7.22 5.09 2.59
N VAL A 117 -6.23 5.62 1.90
CA VAL A 117 -6.24 6.99 1.36
C VAL A 117 -5.73 6.98 -0.08
N THR A 118 -6.27 7.86 -0.90
CA THR A 118 -5.75 8.10 -2.25
C THR A 118 -5.57 9.60 -2.50
N LEU A 119 -4.56 9.97 -3.31
CA LEU A 119 -4.40 11.36 -3.77
C LEU A 119 -5.34 11.69 -4.94
N ASN A 120 -6.00 10.71 -5.54
CA ASN A 120 -7.01 10.94 -6.56
C ASN A 120 -8.30 11.44 -5.91
N LEU A 121 -8.64 12.72 -6.09
CA LEU A 121 -9.83 13.32 -5.49
C LEU A 121 -11.15 12.75 -6.03
N GLU A 122 -11.11 12.12 -7.20
CA GLU A 122 -12.25 11.46 -7.84
C GLU A 122 -11.88 10.02 -8.23
N PRO A 123 -11.66 9.12 -7.25
CA PRO A 123 -11.31 7.75 -7.56
C PRO A 123 -12.46 7.06 -8.29
N PRO A 124 -12.19 6.27 -9.35
CA PRO A 124 -13.24 5.62 -10.13
C PRO A 124 -13.97 4.51 -9.37
N GLN A 125 -13.39 4.05 -8.28
CA GLN A 125 -13.90 2.98 -7.44
C GLN A 125 -13.59 3.29 -5.96
N ASP A 126 -14.42 2.82 -5.06
CA ASP A 126 -14.10 2.73 -3.63
C ASP A 126 -13.02 1.69 -3.37
N VAL A 127 -12.59 1.53 -2.12
CA VAL A 127 -11.53 0.59 -1.75
C VAL A 127 -11.93 -0.86 -2.08
N GLU A 128 -13.19 -1.24 -1.90
CA GLU A 128 -13.64 -2.61 -2.19
C GLU A 128 -13.61 -2.92 -3.69
N GLY A 129 -14.12 -2.00 -4.50
CA GLY A 129 -14.08 -2.14 -5.96
C GLY A 129 -12.64 -2.15 -6.48
N TRP A 130 -11.77 -1.31 -5.91
CA TRP A 130 -10.36 -1.28 -6.28
C TRP A 130 -9.63 -2.57 -5.89
N ALA A 131 -9.93 -3.15 -4.73
CA ALA A 131 -9.34 -4.40 -4.25
C ALA A 131 -9.77 -5.63 -5.09
N ALA A 132 -10.87 -5.51 -5.86
CA ALA A 132 -11.33 -6.52 -6.83
C ALA A 132 -11.44 -7.94 -6.26
N GLY A 133 -11.81 -8.09 -4.99
CA GLY A 133 -11.93 -9.38 -4.30
C GLY A 133 -10.63 -9.92 -3.71
N ALA A 134 -9.49 -9.23 -3.86
CA ALA A 134 -8.21 -9.71 -3.35
C ALA A 134 -8.21 -9.93 -1.83
N PHE A 135 -9.01 -9.16 -1.08
CA PHE A 135 -9.13 -9.29 0.37
C PHE A 135 -10.18 -10.32 0.83
N ASP A 136 -11.02 -10.83 -0.07
CA ASP A 136 -12.05 -11.80 0.31
C ASP A 136 -11.46 -13.09 0.88
N VAL A 137 -10.27 -13.46 0.41
CA VAL A 137 -9.53 -14.64 0.89
C VAL A 137 -9.18 -14.55 2.37
N ILE A 138 -8.89 -13.34 2.88
CA ILE A 138 -8.47 -13.11 4.27
C ILE A 138 -9.55 -12.40 5.09
N ARG A 139 -10.68 -12.04 4.48
CA ARG A 139 -11.77 -11.30 5.13
C ARG A 139 -12.27 -11.99 6.40
N SER A 140 -12.40 -13.31 6.36
CA SER A 140 -12.83 -14.08 7.54
C SER A 140 -11.89 -13.95 8.74
N ALA A 141 -10.63 -13.66 8.50
CA ALA A 141 -9.63 -13.43 9.55
C ALA A 141 -9.57 -11.97 10.00
N LEU A 142 -9.86 -11.03 9.08
CA LEU A 142 -9.76 -9.59 9.36
C LEU A 142 -11.00 -8.98 9.99
N ASP A 143 -12.20 -9.52 9.70
CA ASP A 143 -13.49 -8.91 10.05
C ASP A 143 -14.22 -9.65 11.17
N THR A 144 -13.58 -10.60 11.86
CA THR A 144 -14.22 -11.39 12.93
C THR A 144 -14.28 -10.68 14.28
N GLU A 145 -13.24 -9.93 14.61
CA GLU A 145 -13.09 -9.21 15.87
C GLU A 145 -12.43 -7.86 15.61
N PRO A 146 -12.67 -6.85 16.46
CA PRO A 146 -11.93 -5.60 16.39
C PRO A 146 -10.43 -5.84 16.52
N LEU A 147 -9.67 -5.35 15.57
CA LEU A 147 -8.22 -5.48 15.56
C LEU A 147 -7.56 -4.24 16.15
N GLU A 148 -6.40 -4.43 16.78
CA GLU A 148 -5.57 -3.34 17.29
C GLU A 148 -4.13 -3.53 16.84
N VAL A 149 -3.42 -2.44 16.61
CA VAL A 149 -2.00 -2.47 16.34
C VAL A 149 -1.25 -2.78 17.62
N PHE A 150 -0.76 -4.01 17.73
CA PHE A 150 0.04 -4.45 18.88
C PHE A 150 1.52 -4.08 18.75
N HIS A 151 2.07 -4.17 17.55
CA HIS A 151 3.47 -3.88 17.29
C HIS A 151 3.62 -3.23 15.90
N TYR A 152 4.53 -2.27 15.82
CA TYR A 152 4.84 -1.58 14.59
C TYR A 152 6.33 -1.66 14.30
N HIS A 153 6.70 -2.27 13.19
CA HIS A 153 8.05 -2.31 12.70
C HIS A 153 8.13 -1.64 11.33
N LYS A 154 9.06 -0.71 11.18
CA LYS A 154 9.32 -0.01 9.93
C LYS A 154 10.80 -0.09 9.58
N ALA A 155 11.11 -0.55 8.39
CA ALA A 155 12.46 -0.61 7.87
C ALA A 155 12.52 0.12 6.52
N ILE A 156 13.65 0.77 6.27
CA ILE A 156 13.99 1.30 4.95
C ILE A 156 14.91 0.29 4.30
N ILE A 157 14.53 -0.19 3.12
CA ILE A 157 15.33 -1.12 2.32
C ILE A 157 15.80 -0.35 1.10
N ASP A 158 17.12 -0.34 0.88
CA ASP A 158 17.73 0.30 -0.30
C ASP A 158 17.54 -0.58 -1.54
N SER A 159 16.30 -0.62 -2.02
CA SER A 159 15.88 -1.46 -3.13
C SER A 159 14.66 -0.88 -3.83
N ASN A 160 14.50 -1.18 -5.12
CA ASN A 160 13.28 -0.84 -5.84
C ASN A 160 12.11 -1.73 -5.37
N TYR A 161 10.95 -1.13 -5.13
CA TYR A 161 9.76 -1.84 -4.61
C TYR A 161 9.31 -3.00 -5.52
N LYS A 162 9.56 -2.93 -6.85
CA LYS A 162 9.22 -4.00 -7.78
C LYS A 162 9.99 -5.28 -7.53
N LEU A 163 11.25 -5.17 -7.05
CA LEU A 163 12.02 -6.36 -6.65
C LEU A 163 11.38 -7.05 -5.45
N TRP A 164 10.83 -6.28 -4.51
CA TRP A 164 10.05 -6.84 -3.40
C TRP A 164 8.78 -7.55 -3.91
N HIS A 165 8.05 -6.90 -4.82
CA HIS A 165 6.85 -7.47 -5.40
C HIS A 165 7.16 -8.76 -6.18
N ASP A 166 8.16 -8.74 -7.05
CA ASP A 166 8.58 -9.90 -7.86
C ASP A 166 8.98 -11.06 -6.95
N THR A 167 9.81 -10.80 -5.94
CA THR A 167 10.26 -11.81 -4.99
C THR A 167 9.09 -12.47 -4.24
N ASN A 168 8.08 -11.72 -3.83
CA ASN A 168 6.93 -12.27 -3.12
C ASN A 168 5.90 -12.94 -4.03
N SER A 169 5.95 -12.69 -5.33
CA SER A 169 5.01 -13.24 -6.30
C SER A 169 5.56 -14.47 -7.05
N GLU A 170 6.77 -14.92 -6.74
CA GLU A 170 7.44 -16.03 -7.41
C GLU A 170 7.69 -17.21 -6.47
N PHE A 171 7.85 -18.40 -7.09
CA PHE A 171 8.10 -19.64 -6.36
C PHE A 171 9.54 -19.77 -5.84
N TYR A 172 10.51 -19.12 -6.48
CA TYR A 172 11.93 -19.21 -6.09
C TYR A 172 12.23 -18.61 -4.73
N HIS A 173 11.47 -17.63 -4.28
CA HIS A 173 11.60 -17.04 -2.95
C HIS A 173 11.56 -18.13 -1.86
N ASP A 174 10.57 -18.97 -1.94
CA ASP A 174 10.33 -20.05 -1.00
C ASP A 174 11.44 -21.12 -1.06
N TYR A 175 11.92 -21.41 -2.27
CA TYR A 175 13.06 -22.30 -2.47
C TYR A 175 14.31 -21.80 -1.75
N MET A 176 14.59 -20.51 -1.82
CA MET A 176 15.73 -19.89 -1.15
C MET A 176 15.64 -19.99 0.36
N HIS A 177 14.43 -19.82 0.93
CA HIS A 177 14.20 -20.02 2.35
C HIS A 177 14.49 -21.46 2.78
N TYR A 178 14.11 -22.45 2.01
CA TYR A 178 14.42 -23.85 2.28
C TYR A 178 15.93 -24.14 2.23
N PHE A 179 16.61 -23.71 1.18
CA PHE A 179 18.06 -23.91 1.06
C PHE A 179 18.84 -23.22 2.18
N ASN A 180 18.38 -22.07 2.64
CA ASN A 180 18.96 -21.35 3.76
C ASN A 180 18.51 -21.91 5.13
N ARG A 181 17.74 -23.00 5.15
CA ARG A 181 17.23 -23.66 6.37
C ARG A 181 16.38 -22.76 7.26
N VAL A 182 15.72 -21.78 6.67
CA VAL A 182 14.81 -20.86 7.39
C VAL A 182 13.44 -21.49 7.58
N THR A 183 12.96 -22.22 6.56
CA THR A 183 11.68 -22.94 6.59
C THR A 183 11.84 -24.38 6.12
N GLY A 184 10.92 -25.25 6.52
CA GLY A 184 10.79 -26.61 5.97
C GLY A 184 9.78 -26.64 4.83
N PHE A 185 9.92 -27.59 3.93
CA PHE A 185 8.85 -27.93 2.98
C PHE A 185 7.88 -28.93 3.62
N ASN A 186 6.60 -28.71 3.39
CA ASN A 186 5.53 -29.67 3.65
C ASN A 186 4.60 -29.74 2.43
N ASP A 187 3.65 -30.66 2.43
CA ASP A 187 2.73 -30.86 1.31
C ASP A 187 1.85 -29.62 1.06
N GLU A 188 1.48 -28.87 2.09
CA GLU A 188 0.71 -27.63 2.01
C GLU A 188 1.46 -26.55 1.25
N TYR A 189 2.79 -26.54 1.38
CA TYR A 189 3.64 -25.59 0.68
C TYR A 189 3.55 -25.71 -0.85
N PHE A 190 3.51 -26.94 -1.36
CA PHE A 190 3.37 -27.21 -2.80
C PHE A 190 1.93 -27.03 -3.30
N ALA A 191 0.96 -26.96 -2.40
CA ALA A 191 -0.43 -26.71 -2.72
C ALA A 191 -0.78 -25.21 -2.90
N ARG A 192 0.17 -24.32 -2.64
CA ARG A 192 -0.03 -22.88 -2.77
C ARG A 192 -0.45 -22.49 -4.18
N LYS A 193 -1.42 -21.61 -4.24
CA LYS A 193 -1.90 -21.03 -5.50
C LYS A 193 -1.55 -19.55 -5.54
N CYS A 194 -1.16 -19.11 -6.72
CA CYS A 194 -1.06 -17.69 -7.02
C CYS A 194 -2.32 -17.29 -7.78
N THR A 195 -3.11 -16.39 -7.20
CA THR A 195 -4.33 -15.88 -7.81
C THR A 195 -4.17 -14.41 -8.10
N GLY A 196 -4.24 -14.03 -9.38
CA GLY A 196 -4.26 -12.65 -9.81
C GLY A 196 -5.68 -12.07 -9.81
N PHE A 197 -5.80 -10.82 -9.46
CA PHE A 197 -7.02 -10.03 -9.48
C PHE A 197 -6.83 -8.79 -10.33
N ASP A 198 -7.91 -8.11 -10.67
CA ASP A 198 -7.84 -6.83 -11.36
C ASP A 198 -7.03 -5.80 -10.54
N ASN A 199 -6.60 -4.75 -11.21
CA ASN A 199 -5.75 -3.70 -10.63
C ASN A 199 -4.36 -4.18 -10.13
N GLY A 200 -3.92 -5.37 -10.57
CA GLY A 200 -2.59 -5.90 -10.26
C GLY A 200 -2.44 -6.53 -8.88
N HIS A 201 -3.54 -6.80 -8.19
CA HIS A 201 -3.49 -7.50 -6.92
C HIS A 201 -3.18 -8.99 -7.11
N VAL A 202 -2.39 -9.54 -6.20
CA VAL A 202 -2.01 -10.95 -6.21
C VAL A 202 -2.17 -11.51 -4.80
N ASN A 203 -2.78 -12.68 -4.71
CA ASN A 203 -2.79 -13.47 -3.48
C ASN A 203 -1.96 -14.74 -3.70
N VAL A 204 -1.08 -15.04 -2.74
CA VAL A 204 -0.31 -16.28 -2.71
C VAL A 204 -0.65 -17.01 -1.42
N GLY A 205 -1.37 -18.12 -1.53
CA GLY A 205 -1.85 -18.86 -0.37
C GLY A 205 -2.34 -20.27 -0.73
N SER A 206 -2.66 -21.03 0.28
CA SER A 206 -3.25 -22.38 0.18
C SER A 206 -4.75 -22.32 0.38
#